data_2b02e2f74bfd68bbfda26fd96b6c4775
#
_entry.id   2b02e2f74bfd68bbfda26fd96b6c4775
#
_cell.length_a   1.000
_cell.length_b   1.000
_cell.length_c   1.000
_cell.angle_alpha   90.00
_cell.angle_beta   90.00
_cell.angle_gamma   90.00
#
_symmetry.space_group_name_H-M   'P 1'
#
loop_
_entity.id
_entity.type
_entity.pdbx_description
1 polymer ?
#
loop_
_entity_poly.entity_id
_entity_poly.type
_entity_poly.pdbx_seq_one_letter_code
_entity_poly.pdbx_strand_id
1 'polypeptide(L)'
;YFDETIEFQNTYENQVIDKESMIQYVQIDSVDDDFNDVRKEYSDIRVNNLLGGKNGRSVKKYLTFTTEAKNIREARAKLSTVSQEIIRLFGDMKVRSKKLNGEQRLESMYQSLNPFTTQPFLFDWELVKKGYNTKDFIAPASVKFTGKNKFEINNAYGCVTSINILAGELSD
;
A
#
# COMPACT_ATOMS: atom_id res chain seq x y z
N TYR A 1 25.37 -23.39 -21.70
CA TYR A 1 24.17 -22.57 -21.92
C TYR A 1 23.59 -22.23 -20.54
N PHE A 2 23.74 -21.00 -20.10
CA PHE A 2 23.01 -20.52 -18.93
C PHE A 2 21.57 -20.32 -19.37
N ASP A 3 20.65 -21.01 -18.72
CA ASP A 3 19.20 -20.83 -18.89
C ASP A 3 18.84 -19.49 -18.21
N GLU A 4 18.98 -18.39 -18.94
CA GLU A 4 18.63 -17.06 -18.41
C GLU A 4 17.12 -16.99 -18.19
N THR A 5 16.72 -16.83 -16.95
CA THR A 5 15.34 -16.54 -16.57
C THR A 5 15.19 -15.03 -16.31
N ILE A 6 14.01 -14.52 -16.59
CA ILE A 6 13.63 -13.13 -16.34
C ILE A 6 12.56 -13.12 -15.25
N GLU A 7 12.67 -12.19 -14.32
CA GLU A 7 11.65 -11.97 -13.30
C GLU A 7 10.44 -11.24 -13.87
N PHE A 8 9.26 -11.79 -13.60
CA PHE A 8 7.98 -11.18 -13.93
C PHE A 8 7.16 -10.98 -12.66
N GLN A 9 6.46 -9.86 -12.56
CA GLN A 9 5.74 -9.49 -11.36
C GLN A 9 4.30 -9.09 -11.64
N ASN A 10 3.39 -9.51 -10.75
CA ASN A 10 2.06 -8.94 -10.62
C ASN A 10 1.91 -8.23 -9.28
N THR A 11 1.31 -7.06 -9.29
CA THR A 11 0.98 -6.30 -8.08
C THR A 11 -0.53 -6.19 -7.94
N TYR A 12 -1.02 -6.40 -6.73
CA TYR A 12 -2.43 -6.34 -6.37
C TYR A 12 -2.64 -5.24 -5.33
N GLU A 13 -3.61 -4.39 -5.58
CA GLU A 13 -4.14 -3.45 -4.59
C GLU A 13 -5.27 -4.15 -3.83
N ASN A 14 -5.17 -4.18 -2.52
CA ASN A 14 -6.10 -4.89 -1.64
C ASN A 14 -6.83 -3.89 -0.73
N GLN A 15 -8.14 -4.02 -0.67
CA GLN A 15 -9.01 -3.21 0.18
C GLN A 15 -9.99 -4.10 0.94
N VAL A 16 -10.03 -3.96 2.25
CA VAL A 16 -11.04 -4.61 3.08
C VAL A 16 -12.41 -4.03 2.73
N ILE A 17 -13.38 -4.89 2.43
CA ILE A 17 -14.76 -4.51 2.08
C ILE A 17 -15.75 -4.77 3.22
N ASP A 18 -15.29 -5.41 4.28
CA ASP A 18 -16.10 -5.68 5.45
C ASP A 18 -16.22 -4.44 6.33
N LYS A 19 -17.44 -3.89 6.38
CA LYS A 19 -17.71 -2.69 7.18
C LYS A 19 -17.56 -2.93 8.68
N GLU A 20 -17.89 -4.11 9.17
CA GLU A 20 -17.78 -4.47 10.58
C GLU A 20 -16.32 -4.46 11.05
N SER A 21 -15.43 -5.06 10.27
CA SER A 21 -13.99 -5.01 10.55
C SER A 21 -13.43 -3.58 10.50
N MET A 22 -13.96 -2.72 9.61
CA MET A 22 -13.57 -1.32 9.54
C MET A 22 -14.07 -0.54 10.76
N ILE A 23 -15.24 -0.85 11.28
CA ILE A 23 -15.81 -0.22 12.48
C ILE A 23 -14.97 -0.55 13.70
N GLN A 24 -14.58 -1.81 13.89
CA GLN A 24 -13.71 -2.24 14.99
C GLN A 24 -12.39 -1.45 15.04
N TYR A 25 -11.83 -1.07 13.90
CA TYR A 25 -10.60 -0.28 13.82
C TYR A 25 -10.73 1.15 14.36
N VAL A 26 -11.93 1.70 14.40
CA VAL A 26 -12.17 3.08 14.81
C VAL A 26 -12.86 3.21 16.17
N GLN A 27 -13.40 2.11 16.70
CA GLN A 27 -13.95 2.08 18.05
C GLN A 27 -12.82 2.13 19.09
N ILE A 28 -13.11 2.82 20.18
CA ILE A 28 -12.24 2.87 21.36
C ILE A 28 -12.87 2.02 22.42
N ASP A 29 -12.09 1.08 22.95
CA ASP A 29 -12.56 0.19 24.01
C ASP A 29 -12.85 0.95 25.31
N SER A 30 -13.80 0.45 26.07
CA SER A 30 -14.10 0.95 27.42
C SER A 30 -12.94 0.62 28.36
N VAL A 31 -12.66 1.56 29.25
CA VAL A 31 -11.68 1.40 30.33
C VAL A 31 -12.39 1.64 31.66
N ASP A 32 -11.85 1.13 32.76
CA ASP A 32 -12.44 1.33 34.09
C ASP A 32 -12.11 2.74 34.61
N ASP A 33 -12.82 3.75 34.03
CA ASP A 33 -12.76 5.15 34.43
C ASP A 33 -14.07 5.89 34.07
N ASP A 34 -14.19 7.15 34.50
CA ASP A 34 -15.39 7.99 34.31
C ASP A 34 -15.52 8.56 32.88
N PHE A 35 -14.63 8.24 31.92
CA PHE A 35 -14.61 8.84 30.58
C PHE A 35 -15.22 7.95 29.49
N ASN A 36 -15.91 6.88 29.84
CA ASN A 36 -16.47 5.97 28.86
C ASN A 36 -17.55 6.60 27.96
N ASP A 37 -18.31 7.53 28.47
CA ASP A 37 -19.31 8.26 27.69
C ASP A 37 -18.63 9.11 26.60
N VAL A 38 -17.53 9.77 26.94
CA VAL A 38 -16.72 10.54 25.97
C VAL A 38 -16.08 9.65 24.92
N ARG A 39 -15.57 8.49 25.32
CA ARG A 39 -15.02 7.48 24.37
C ARG A 39 -16.08 6.98 23.41
N LYS A 40 -17.29 6.72 23.91
CA LYS A 40 -18.42 6.27 23.11
C LYS A 40 -18.83 7.34 22.10
N GLU A 41 -19.03 8.58 22.55
CA GLU A 41 -19.37 9.70 21.67
C GLU A 41 -18.31 9.92 20.57
N TYR A 42 -17.04 9.89 20.94
CA TYR A 42 -15.94 10.01 20.00
C TYR A 42 -15.87 8.83 19.02
N SER A 43 -16.12 7.62 19.48
CA SER A 43 -16.22 6.43 18.64
C SER A 43 -17.37 6.53 17.64
N ASP A 44 -18.53 7.00 18.08
CA ASP A 44 -19.71 7.18 17.24
C ASP A 44 -19.46 8.24 16.14
N ILE A 45 -18.78 9.34 16.48
CA ILE A 45 -18.35 10.34 15.48
C ILE A 45 -17.40 9.72 14.45
N ARG A 46 -16.43 8.93 14.88
CA ARG A 46 -15.46 8.26 13.97
C ARG A 46 -16.16 7.25 13.07
N VAL A 47 -17.04 6.42 13.61
CA VAL A 47 -17.83 5.45 12.85
C VAL A 47 -18.73 6.16 11.83
N ASN A 48 -19.44 7.20 12.22
CA ASN A 48 -20.28 7.97 11.32
C ASN A 48 -19.47 8.63 10.19
N ASN A 49 -18.28 9.16 10.49
CA ASN A 49 -17.38 9.71 9.49
C ASN A 49 -16.86 8.63 8.53
N LEU A 50 -16.55 7.43 9.05
CA LEU A 50 -16.14 6.29 8.25
C LEU A 50 -17.25 5.83 7.29
N LEU A 51 -18.46 5.65 7.81
CA LEU A 51 -19.64 5.23 7.05
C LEU A 51 -20.06 6.29 6.02
N GLY A 52 -19.92 7.57 6.38
CA GLY A 52 -20.21 8.71 5.51
C GLY A 52 -19.13 8.99 4.46
N GLY A 53 -18.05 8.21 4.41
CA GLY A 53 -16.96 8.42 3.47
C GLY A 53 -16.17 9.73 3.67
N LYS A 54 -16.38 10.42 4.81
CA LYS A 54 -15.79 11.73 5.09
C LYS A 54 -14.31 11.65 5.55
N ASN A 55 -13.82 10.48 5.90
CA ASN A 55 -12.46 10.33 6.43
C ASN A 55 -11.36 10.39 5.38
N GLY A 56 -11.62 10.67 4.13
CA GLY A 56 -10.62 10.97 3.10
C GLY A 56 -9.37 10.08 3.01
N ARG A 57 -9.20 9.14 3.94
CA ARG A 57 -8.05 8.23 4.05
C ARG A 57 -8.53 6.80 3.88
N SER A 58 -8.15 6.20 2.79
CA SER A 58 -8.30 4.75 2.58
C SER A 58 -6.94 4.08 2.79
N VAL A 59 -6.91 3.01 3.57
CA VAL A 59 -5.70 2.18 3.68
C VAL A 59 -5.67 1.24 2.48
N LYS A 60 -4.66 1.42 1.63
CA LYS A 60 -4.39 0.54 0.52
C LYS A 60 -3.24 -0.37 0.89
N LYS A 61 -3.41 -1.67 0.73
CA LYS A 61 -2.37 -2.67 0.95
C LYS A 61 -1.97 -3.27 -0.39
N TYR A 62 -0.68 -3.31 -0.67
CA TYR A 62 -0.18 -3.85 -1.93
C TYR A 62 0.51 -5.19 -1.67
N LEU A 63 0.22 -6.17 -2.52
CA LEU A 63 0.91 -7.45 -2.58
C LEU A 63 1.55 -7.58 -3.95
N THR A 64 2.87 -7.79 -3.99
CA THR A 64 3.59 -8.09 -5.23
C THR A 64 4.06 -9.53 -5.20
N PHE A 65 3.74 -10.25 -6.25
CA PHE A 65 4.16 -11.63 -6.47
C PHE A 65 5.10 -11.71 -7.66
N THR A 66 6.24 -12.37 -7.48
CA THR A 66 7.29 -12.52 -8.49
C THR A 66 7.37 -13.97 -8.96
N THR A 67 7.61 -14.18 -10.22
CA THR A 67 7.94 -15.49 -10.80
C THR A 67 9.07 -15.37 -11.81
N GLU A 68 9.90 -16.37 -11.89
CA GLU A 68 10.92 -16.51 -12.92
C GLU A 68 10.38 -17.33 -14.09
N ALA A 69 10.67 -16.87 -15.31
CA ALA A 69 10.30 -17.57 -16.53
C ALA A 69 11.27 -17.24 -17.67
N LYS A 70 11.40 -18.14 -18.63
CA LYS A 70 12.24 -17.95 -19.83
C LYS A 70 11.61 -16.98 -20.84
N ASN A 71 10.32 -16.80 -20.79
CA ASN A 71 9.58 -15.92 -21.70
C ASN A 71 8.23 -15.47 -21.11
N ILE A 72 7.65 -14.45 -21.74
CA ILE A 72 6.37 -13.86 -21.33
C ILE A 72 5.21 -14.87 -21.34
N ARG A 73 5.20 -15.84 -22.26
CA ARG A 73 4.12 -16.82 -22.36
C ARG A 73 4.09 -17.74 -21.14
N GLU A 74 5.26 -18.24 -20.76
CA GLU A 74 5.43 -19.06 -19.54
C GLU A 74 5.09 -18.27 -18.28
N ALA A 75 5.60 -17.02 -18.18
CA ALA A 75 5.31 -16.12 -17.09
C ALA A 75 3.80 -15.88 -16.92
N ARG A 76 3.10 -15.61 -18.02
CA ARG A 76 1.64 -15.41 -17.99
C ARG A 76 0.89 -16.63 -17.48
N ALA A 77 1.29 -17.82 -17.87
CA ALA A 77 0.67 -19.06 -17.40
C ALA A 77 0.84 -19.22 -15.88
N LYS A 78 2.09 -19.10 -15.38
CA LYS A 78 2.41 -19.18 -13.96
C LYS A 78 1.67 -18.12 -13.14
N LEU A 79 1.75 -16.86 -13.57
CA LEU A 79 1.13 -15.73 -12.86
C LEU A 79 -0.41 -15.78 -12.92
N SER A 80 -1.00 -16.35 -13.98
CA SER A 80 -2.46 -16.50 -14.08
C SER A 80 -3.01 -17.45 -13.03
N THR A 81 -2.36 -18.60 -12.82
CA THR A 81 -2.76 -19.57 -11.81
C THR A 81 -2.71 -18.95 -10.40
N VAL A 82 -1.58 -18.33 -10.06
CA VAL A 82 -1.41 -17.66 -8.76
C VAL A 82 -2.40 -16.50 -8.59
N SER A 83 -2.66 -15.76 -9.67
CA SER A 83 -3.63 -14.64 -9.65
C SER A 83 -5.03 -15.10 -9.26
N GLN A 84 -5.50 -16.21 -9.84
CA GLN A 84 -6.82 -16.76 -9.53
C GLN A 84 -6.92 -17.21 -8.06
N GLU A 85 -5.87 -17.85 -7.57
CA GLU A 85 -5.80 -18.31 -6.19
C GLU A 85 -5.78 -17.14 -5.20
N ILE A 86 -4.96 -16.11 -5.44
CA ILE A 86 -4.90 -14.90 -4.62
C ILE A 86 -6.26 -14.22 -4.55
N ILE A 87 -6.91 -13.99 -5.70
CA ILE A 87 -8.22 -13.32 -5.75
C ILE A 87 -9.28 -14.14 -5.00
N ARG A 88 -9.25 -15.46 -5.13
CA ARG A 88 -10.18 -16.34 -4.41
C ARG A 88 -9.94 -16.27 -2.89
N LEU A 89 -8.72 -16.45 -2.42
CA LEU A 89 -8.38 -16.42 -0.99
C LEU A 89 -8.71 -15.08 -0.35
N PHE A 90 -8.39 -13.98 -1.02
CA PHE A 90 -8.75 -12.65 -0.52
C PHE A 90 -10.26 -12.41 -0.56
N GLY A 91 -10.97 -12.97 -1.55
CA GLY A 91 -12.44 -12.94 -1.59
C GLY A 91 -13.07 -13.64 -0.39
N ASP A 92 -12.54 -14.81 -0.02
CA ASP A 92 -12.98 -15.55 1.18
C ASP A 92 -12.73 -14.74 2.48
N MET A 93 -11.69 -13.91 2.50
CA MET A 93 -11.36 -12.99 3.60
C MET A 93 -12.11 -11.65 3.53
N LYS A 94 -13.09 -11.50 2.65
CA LYS A 94 -13.82 -10.25 2.41
C LYS A 94 -12.89 -9.08 2.01
N VAL A 95 -11.82 -9.38 1.31
CA VAL A 95 -10.88 -8.42 0.75
C VAL A 95 -11.05 -8.33 -0.75
N ARG A 96 -11.27 -7.12 -1.26
CA ARG A 96 -11.27 -6.88 -2.70
C ARG A 96 -9.84 -6.74 -3.19
N SER A 97 -9.41 -7.64 -4.06
CA SER A 97 -8.10 -7.59 -4.72
C SER A 97 -8.24 -7.15 -6.17
N LYS A 98 -7.50 -6.11 -6.55
CA LYS A 98 -7.42 -5.61 -7.91
C LYS A 98 -6.00 -5.76 -8.41
N LYS A 99 -5.81 -6.53 -9.49
CA LYS A 99 -4.53 -6.60 -10.18
C LYS A 99 -4.25 -5.25 -10.86
N LEU A 100 -3.10 -4.67 -10.61
CA LEU A 100 -2.67 -3.43 -11.23
C LEU A 100 -2.02 -3.71 -12.59
N ASN A 101 -2.28 -2.86 -13.56
CA ASN A 101 -1.50 -2.81 -14.81
C ASN A 101 -0.19 -2.04 -14.57
N GLY A 102 0.68 -1.95 -15.60
CA GLY A 102 1.98 -1.29 -15.48
C GLY A 102 1.88 0.18 -15.09
N GLU A 103 0.96 0.93 -15.71
CA GLU A 103 0.73 2.34 -15.44
C GLU A 103 0.20 2.58 -14.02
N GLN A 104 -0.81 1.82 -13.59
CA GLN A 104 -1.34 1.89 -12.23
C GLN A 104 -0.30 1.54 -11.17
N ARG A 105 0.62 0.62 -11.48
CA ARG A 105 1.74 0.30 -10.60
C ARG A 105 2.72 1.47 -10.50
N LEU A 106 3.05 2.11 -11.62
CA LEU A 106 3.90 3.31 -11.62
C LEU A 106 3.23 4.46 -10.88
N GLU A 107 1.93 4.66 -11.05
CA GLU A 107 1.16 5.65 -10.30
C GLU A 107 1.23 5.41 -8.78
N SER A 108 1.08 4.16 -8.32
CA SER A 108 1.19 3.83 -6.89
C SER A 108 2.60 4.11 -6.35
N MET A 109 3.64 3.86 -7.15
CA MET A 109 5.02 4.19 -6.80
C MET A 109 5.25 5.71 -6.78
N TYR A 110 4.72 6.43 -7.77
CA TYR A 110 4.79 7.89 -7.82
C TYR A 110 4.18 8.52 -6.57
N GLN A 111 2.97 8.09 -6.17
CA GLN A 111 2.30 8.59 -4.96
C GLN A 111 3.12 8.32 -3.69
N SER A 112 3.81 7.18 -3.62
CA SER A 112 4.66 6.82 -2.47
C SER A 112 5.96 7.65 -2.42
N LEU A 113 6.54 7.95 -3.58
CA LEU A 113 7.80 8.69 -3.70
C LEU A 113 7.60 10.20 -3.71
N ASN A 114 6.39 10.68 -3.98
CA ASN A 114 6.05 12.10 -4.01
C ASN A 114 4.93 12.41 -3.00
N PRO A 115 5.18 12.24 -1.69
CA PRO A 115 4.19 12.47 -0.66
C PRO A 115 3.75 13.94 -0.68
N PHE A 116 2.45 14.16 -0.49
CA PHE A 116 1.81 15.49 -0.46
C PHE A 116 1.85 16.27 -1.79
N THR A 117 2.23 15.63 -2.90
CA THR A 117 2.12 16.27 -4.21
C THR A 117 0.66 16.49 -4.58
N THR A 118 0.37 17.63 -5.17
CA THR A 118 -0.94 17.93 -5.79
C THR A 118 -0.94 17.67 -7.28
N GLN A 119 0.23 17.35 -7.85
CA GLN A 119 0.36 17.07 -9.27
C GLN A 119 -0.11 15.66 -9.58
N PRO A 120 -0.94 15.47 -10.61
CA PRO A 120 -1.35 14.14 -11.03
C PRO A 120 -0.17 13.38 -11.61
N PHE A 121 -0.20 12.06 -11.49
CA PHE A 121 0.72 11.19 -12.21
C PHE A 121 0.42 11.25 -13.71
N LEU A 122 1.42 11.56 -14.51
CA LEU A 122 1.35 11.60 -15.96
C LEU A 122 2.32 10.60 -16.55
N PHE A 123 1.81 9.66 -17.32
CA PHE A 123 2.60 8.67 -18.02
C PHE A 123 2.32 8.75 -19.52
N ASP A 124 3.39 8.78 -20.33
CA ASP A 124 3.28 8.88 -21.78
C ASP A 124 4.21 7.88 -22.48
N TRP A 125 3.61 6.97 -23.23
CA TRP A 125 4.32 5.97 -24.03
C TRP A 125 5.19 6.60 -25.14
N GLU A 126 4.84 7.78 -25.65
CA GLU A 126 5.66 8.45 -26.66
C GLU A 126 6.98 8.95 -26.06
N LEU A 127 7.00 9.33 -24.79
CA LEU A 127 8.23 9.68 -24.11
C LEU A 127 9.11 8.44 -23.88
N VAL A 128 8.50 7.29 -23.56
CA VAL A 128 9.24 6.01 -23.45
C VAL A 128 9.93 5.66 -24.77
N LYS A 129 9.26 5.83 -25.90
CA LYS A 129 9.86 5.64 -27.24
C LYS A 129 11.03 6.60 -27.51
N LYS A 130 11.04 7.77 -26.90
CA LYS A 130 12.11 8.77 -27.00
C LYS A 130 13.27 8.51 -26.03
N GLY A 131 13.24 7.40 -25.27
CA GLY A 131 14.32 6.99 -24.38
C GLY A 131 14.12 7.29 -22.90
N TYR A 132 12.97 7.86 -22.51
CA TYR A 132 12.61 7.97 -21.09
C TYR A 132 12.36 6.60 -20.51
N ASN A 133 12.87 6.37 -19.31
CA ASN A 133 12.63 5.13 -18.58
C ASN A 133 11.56 5.33 -17.47
N THR A 134 11.10 4.23 -16.88
CA THR A 134 10.05 4.28 -15.86
C THR A 134 10.43 5.11 -14.64
N LYS A 135 11.72 5.25 -14.31
CA LYS A 135 12.20 6.06 -13.19
C LYS A 135 11.97 7.55 -13.43
N ASP A 136 12.06 8.00 -14.68
CA ASP A 136 11.88 9.42 -15.03
C ASP A 136 10.47 9.92 -14.74
N PHE A 137 9.48 9.00 -14.74
CA PHE A 137 8.08 9.33 -14.43
C PHE A 137 7.74 9.30 -12.94
N ILE A 138 8.48 8.56 -12.12
CA ILE A 138 8.14 8.35 -10.70
C ILE A 138 9.12 9.00 -9.73
N ALA A 139 10.31 9.38 -10.19
CA ALA A 139 11.33 9.94 -9.31
C ALA A 139 10.87 11.25 -8.66
N PRO A 140 11.16 11.46 -7.37
CA PRO A 140 10.97 12.76 -6.76
C PRO A 140 11.96 13.78 -7.32
N ALA A 141 11.57 15.05 -7.32
CA ALA A 141 12.43 16.13 -7.83
C ALA A 141 13.69 16.32 -6.98
N SER A 142 13.61 16.02 -5.69
CA SER A 142 14.76 16.08 -4.78
C SER A 142 14.64 15.08 -3.65
N VAL A 143 15.79 14.50 -3.27
CA VAL A 143 15.93 13.67 -2.07
C VAL A 143 17.17 14.12 -1.33
N LYS A 144 17.03 14.45 -0.03
CA LYS A 144 18.12 14.90 0.81
C LYS A 144 18.09 14.16 2.14
N PHE A 145 19.21 13.56 2.51
CA PHE A 145 19.40 12.96 3.82
C PHE A 145 20.04 13.95 4.77
N THR A 146 19.34 14.32 5.85
CA THR A 146 19.77 15.35 6.81
C THR A 146 20.31 14.77 8.11
N GLY A 147 20.37 13.44 8.23
CA GLY A 147 20.86 12.72 9.39
C GLY A 147 20.71 11.22 9.24
N LYS A 148 21.00 10.47 10.30
CA LYS A 148 20.94 8.99 10.26
C LYS A 148 19.52 8.46 10.02
N ASN A 149 18.50 9.18 10.48
CA ASN A 149 17.11 8.76 10.43
C ASN A 149 16.16 9.84 9.89
N LYS A 150 16.69 10.92 9.35
CA LYS A 150 15.90 12.05 8.83
C LYS A 150 16.19 12.24 7.35
N PHE A 151 15.16 12.48 6.59
CA PHE A 151 15.25 12.76 5.16
C PHE A 151 14.23 13.81 4.75
N GLU A 152 14.49 14.43 3.63
CA GLU A 152 13.59 15.34 2.94
C GLU A 152 13.37 14.80 1.53
N ILE A 153 12.11 14.64 1.13
CA ILE A 153 11.71 14.29 -0.23
C ILE A 153 10.84 15.42 -0.75
N ASN A 154 11.30 16.09 -1.80
CA ASN A 154 10.69 17.32 -2.27
C ASN A 154 10.64 18.34 -1.09
N ASN A 155 9.42 18.72 -0.67
CA ASN A 155 9.19 19.62 0.47
C ASN A 155 8.64 18.88 1.70
N ALA A 156 8.70 17.56 1.71
CA ALA A 156 8.21 16.74 2.82
C ALA A 156 9.34 16.23 3.68
N TYR A 157 9.23 16.40 4.98
CA TYR A 157 10.19 15.87 5.95
C TYR A 157 9.73 14.51 6.46
N GLY A 158 10.64 13.55 6.49
CA GLY A 158 10.40 12.21 7.00
C GLY A 158 11.44 11.79 8.02
N CYS A 159 11.05 10.89 8.90
CA CYS A 159 11.97 10.18 9.78
C CYS A 159 11.66 8.71 9.83
N VAL A 160 12.68 7.90 10.04
CA VAL A 160 12.56 6.46 10.27
C VAL A 160 12.67 6.23 11.78
N THR A 161 11.65 5.61 12.36
CA THR A 161 11.61 5.21 13.76
C THR A 161 11.38 3.72 13.85
N SER A 162 11.98 3.05 14.82
CA SER A 162 11.69 1.67 15.16
C SER A 162 11.06 1.60 16.54
N ILE A 163 10.00 0.80 16.67
CA ILE A 163 9.37 0.49 17.94
C ILE A 163 9.69 -0.97 18.24
N ASN A 164 10.46 -1.19 19.30
CA ASN A 164 10.75 -2.52 19.80
C ASN A 164 9.86 -2.77 21.02
N ILE A 165 8.93 -3.70 20.91
CA ILE A 165 8.15 -4.17 22.05
C ILE A 165 9.00 -5.26 22.71
N LEU A 166 9.58 -4.93 23.86
CA LEU A 166 10.22 -5.92 24.72
C LEU A 166 9.10 -6.62 25.47
N ALA A 167 8.88 -7.91 25.20
CA ALA A 167 8.03 -8.73 26.04
C ALA A 167 8.65 -8.73 27.45
N GLY A 168 7.94 -8.16 28.42
CA GLY A 168 8.30 -8.32 29.81
C GLY A 168 8.27 -9.82 30.14
N GLU A 169 9.26 -10.30 30.88
CA GLU A 169 9.19 -11.62 31.46
C GLU A 169 7.91 -11.69 32.28
N LEU A 170 6.97 -12.53 31.87
CA LEU A 170 5.85 -12.92 32.72
C LEU A 170 6.49 -13.75 33.82
N SER A 171 6.71 -13.14 34.99
CA SER A 171 7.01 -13.89 36.19
C SER A 171 5.76 -14.67 36.58
N ASP A 172 5.89 -16.00 36.58
CA ASP A 172 4.91 -16.93 37.14
C ASP A 172 4.60 -16.62 38.62
#